data_c74167f13503ee5d45d124bd27ec4503
#
_entry.id   c74167f13503ee5d45d124bd27ec4503
#
_cell.length_a   1.000
_cell.length_b   1.000
_cell.length_c   1.000
_cell.angle_alpha   90.00
_cell.angle_beta   90.00
_cell.angle_gamma   90.00
#
_symmetry.space_group_name_H-M   'P 1'
#
loop_
_entity.id
_entity.type
_entity.pdbx_description
1 polymer ?
#
loop_
_entity_poly.entity_id
_entity_poly.type
_entity_poly.pdbx_seq_one_letter_code
_entity_poly.pdbx_strand_id
1 'polypeptide(L)'
;DINMEFSDLDLVIRDFPLFSGLSKRERKIIKKFSHIAHYNKGDIIYTEGSPPSAFYCLILGRVVVYTKGADGVENILEHLHYGKYFGVISLLTNEGHSVTAKATNDCSLLVIEKEGFDFVLTKIPKLAVDLSRMLSRRLKRKDIHQKSIFESTIISVYSSYSRVGKTIYALNLALSLRKETRKSVIILD
;
A
#
# COMPACT_ATOMS: atom_id res chain seq x y z
N ASP A 1 26.10 -1.86 15.20
CA ASP A 1 26.23 -0.51 14.57
C ASP A 1 26.51 -0.73 13.08
N ILE A 2 25.46 -0.71 12.27
CA ILE A 2 25.62 -0.78 10.81
C ILE A 2 25.70 0.68 10.34
N ASN A 3 26.89 1.28 10.43
CA ASN A 3 27.22 2.51 9.73
C ASN A 3 27.31 2.18 8.23
N MET A 4 26.22 2.40 7.50
CA MET A 4 26.23 2.33 6.04
C MET A 4 26.89 3.62 5.53
N GLU A 5 28.19 3.56 5.20
CA GLU A 5 28.97 4.70 4.68
C GLU A 5 28.51 5.10 3.27
N PHE A 6 28.94 6.29 2.83
CA PHE A 6 28.64 6.88 1.51
C PHE A 6 28.95 5.99 0.29
N SER A 7 29.84 4.99 0.42
CA SER A 7 30.15 4.00 -0.60
C SER A 7 28.96 3.05 -0.87
N ASP A 8 28.13 2.82 0.14
CA ASP A 8 27.00 1.88 0.06
C ASP A 8 25.77 2.48 -0.64
N LEU A 9 25.64 3.83 -0.67
CA LEU A 9 24.48 4.49 -1.29
C LEU A 9 24.39 4.22 -2.80
N ASP A 10 25.53 4.11 -3.51
CA ASP A 10 25.53 3.76 -4.93
C ASP A 10 25.02 2.33 -5.17
N LEU A 11 25.38 1.41 -4.28
CA LEU A 11 24.91 0.02 -4.33
C LEU A 11 23.42 -0.05 -4.03
N VAL A 12 22.98 0.63 -2.97
CA VAL A 12 21.56 0.71 -2.60
C VAL A 12 20.71 1.25 -3.75
N ILE A 13 21.11 2.36 -4.37
CA ILE A 13 20.38 2.96 -5.49
C ILE A 13 20.39 2.01 -6.71
N ARG A 14 21.54 1.36 -7.00
CA ARG A 14 21.65 0.42 -8.13
C ARG A 14 20.73 -0.79 -7.97
N ASP A 15 20.67 -1.33 -6.76
CA ASP A 15 20.01 -2.61 -6.49
C ASP A 15 18.54 -2.42 -6.07
N PHE A 16 18.11 -1.17 -5.82
CA PHE A 16 16.72 -0.89 -5.48
C PHE A 16 15.81 -1.06 -6.72
N PRO A 17 14.72 -1.84 -6.64
CA PRO A 17 13.91 -2.22 -7.80
C PRO A 17 13.42 -1.05 -8.66
N LEU A 18 13.03 0.05 -8.04
CA LEU A 18 12.55 1.25 -8.75
C LEU A 18 13.63 1.90 -9.61
N PHE A 19 14.91 1.80 -9.20
CA PHE A 19 16.04 2.48 -9.84
C PHE A 19 16.90 1.56 -10.71
N SER A 20 16.63 0.26 -10.72
CA SER A 20 17.43 -0.76 -11.43
C SER A 20 17.56 -0.52 -12.94
N GLY A 21 16.56 0.14 -13.55
CA GLY A 21 16.57 0.47 -14.99
C GLY A 21 17.21 1.82 -15.34
N LEU A 22 17.81 2.53 -14.37
CA LEU A 22 18.39 3.84 -14.57
C LEU A 22 19.87 3.75 -14.97
N SER A 23 20.31 4.70 -15.83
CA SER A 23 21.70 4.85 -16.24
C SER A 23 22.56 5.31 -15.04
N LYS A 24 23.89 5.17 -15.16
CA LYS A 24 24.85 5.68 -14.16
C LYS A 24 24.68 7.19 -13.91
N ARG A 25 24.37 7.97 -14.97
CA ARG A 25 24.16 9.44 -14.84
C ARG A 25 22.91 9.74 -14.03
N GLU A 26 21.81 9.04 -14.29
CA GLU A 26 20.54 9.21 -13.56
C GLU A 26 20.67 8.80 -12.10
N ARG A 27 21.36 7.68 -11.80
CA ARG A 27 21.63 7.27 -10.41
C ARG A 27 22.47 8.29 -9.63
N LYS A 28 23.43 8.96 -10.29
CA LYS A 28 24.17 10.07 -9.67
C LYS A 28 23.28 11.25 -9.29
N ILE A 29 22.24 11.54 -10.08
CA ILE A 29 21.24 12.56 -9.73
C ILE A 29 20.49 12.15 -8.48
N ILE A 30 19.98 10.89 -8.41
CA ILE A 30 19.29 10.40 -7.22
C ILE A 30 20.21 10.47 -6.00
N LYS A 31 21.46 10.00 -6.11
CA LYS A 31 22.44 10.04 -5.02
C LYS A 31 22.64 11.45 -4.45
N LYS A 32 22.68 12.46 -5.32
CA LYS A 32 22.87 13.86 -4.91
C LYS A 32 21.74 14.39 -4.03
N PHE A 33 20.50 13.90 -4.23
CA PHE A 33 19.31 14.38 -3.55
C PHE A 33 18.76 13.39 -2.53
N SER A 34 19.49 12.31 -2.23
CA SER A 34 19.07 11.29 -1.28
C SER A 34 20.06 11.14 -0.13
N HIS A 35 19.53 10.67 0.99
CA HIS A 35 20.32 10.26 2.15
C HIS A 35 19.71 9.01 2.79
N ILE A 36 20.44 8.35 3.67
CA ILE A 36 19.93 7.25 4.47
C ILE A 36 19.45 7.78 5.81
N ALA A 37 18.22 7.46 6.17
CA ALA A 37 17.64 7.72 7.48
C ALA A 37 17.37 6.40 8.20
N HIS A 38 17.65 6.38 9.50
CA HIS A 38 17.42 5.23 10.37
C HIS A 38 16.27 5.52 11.32
N TYR A 39 15.40 4.55 11.50
CA TYR A 39 14.25 4.61 12.39
C TYR A 39 14.26 3.40 13.30
N ASN A 40 14.05 3.59 14.59
CA ASN A 40 13.90 2.50 15.54
C ASN A 40 12.49 1.93 15.50
N LYS A 41 12.34 0.72 16.03
CA LYS A 41 11.03 0.11 16.21
C LYS A 41 10.08 1.04 16.96
N GLY A 42 8.93 1.34 16.37
CA GLY A 42 7.90 2.20 16.95
C GLY A 42 7.94 3.65 16.46
N ASP A 43 9.03 4.10 15.83
CA ASP A 43 9.13 5.47 15.32
C ASP A 43 8.09 5.75 14.26
N ILE A 44 7.51 6.94 14.32
CA ILE A 44 6.59 7.46 13.30
C ILE A 44 7.42 8.19 12.24
N ILE A 45 7.30 7.74 10.97
CA ILE A 45 8.00 8.35 9.84
C ILE A 45 7.25 9.61 9.39
N TYR A 46 5.93 9.51 9.27
CA TYR A 46 5.01 10.64 9.09
C TYR A 46 3.61 10.28 9.59
N THR A 47 2.79 11.27 9.90
CA THR A 47 1.42 11.09 10.37
C THR A 47 0.40 11.44 9.29
N GLU A 48 -0.78 10.82 9.36
CA GLU A 48 -1.95 11.20 8.57
C GLU A 48 -2.25 12.69 8.75
N GLY A 49 -2.55 13.39 7.66
CA GLY A 49 -2.81 14.82 7.62
C GLY A 49 -1.55 15.71 7.60
N SER A 50 -0.36 15.20 7.94
CA SER A 50 0.87 16.00 7.87
C SER A 50 1.24 16.35 6.42
N PRO A 51 1.89 17.51 6.18
CA PRO A 51 2.30 17.92 4.84
C PRO A 51 3.33 16.95 4.25
N PRO A 52 3.35 16.77 2.91
CA PRO A 52 4.32 15.90 2.25
C PRO A 52 5.73 16.50 2.38
N SER A 53 6.64 15.73 2.97
CA SER A 53 8.04 16.16 3.20
C SER A 53 9.03 15.43 2.33
N ALA A 54 8.86 14.13 2.10
CA ALA A 54 9.82 13.32 1.39
C ALA A 54 9.22 12.08 0.72
N PHE A 55 9.99 11.52 -0.19
CA PHE A 55 9.82 10.22 -0.80
C PHE A 55 10.71 9.20 -0.08
N TYR A 56 10.15 8.07 0.30
CA TYR A 56 10.81 7.06 1.12
C TYR A 56 10.93 5.73 0.39
N CYS A 57 12.13 5.15 0.35
CA CYS A 57 12.41 3.82 -0.18
C CYS A 57 12.89 2.91 0.95
N LEU A 58 12.19 1.81 1.22
CA LEU A 58 12.54 0.90 2.31
C LEU A 58 13.68 -0.05 1.89
N ILE A 59 14.85 0.15 2.51
CA ILE A 59 16.08 -0.60 2.25
C ILE A 59 16.20 -1.79 3.19
N LEU A 60 15.90 -1.58 4.47
CA LEU A 60 15.99 -2.60 5.50
C LEU A 60 14.84 -2.44 6.49
N GLY A 61 14.38 -3.54 7.05
CA GLY A 61 13.35 -3.54 8.07
C GLY A 61 11.92 -3.64 7.52
N ARG A 62 10.95 -3.16 8.30
CA ARG A 62 9.52 -3.22 7.99
C ARG A 62 8.81 -1.95 8.46
N VAL A 63 7.92 -1.46 7.63
CA VAL A 63 7.06 -0.30 7.91
C VAL A 63 5.61 -0.73 7.74
N VAL A 64 4.74 -0.26 8.61
CA VAL A 64 3.29 -0.40 8.48
C VAL A 64 2.68 0.95 8.11
N VAL A 65 1.72 0.94 7.19
CA VAL A 65 0.89 2.11 6.90
C VAL A 65 -0.54 1.84 7.35
N TYR A 66 -1.12 2.78 8.09
CA TYR A 66 -2.43 2.65 8.70
C TYR A 66 -3.17 3.99 8.77
N THR A 67 -4.48 3.93 8.96
CA THR A 67 -5.33 5.06 9.31
C THR A 67 -5.88 4.86 10.71
N LYS A 68 -6.25 5.94 11.40
CA LYS A 68 -6.97 5.84 12.67
C LYS A 68 -8.47 6.04 12.42
N GLY A 69 -9.28 5.09 12.87
CA GLY A 69 -10.73 5.24 12.93
C GLY A 69 -11.16 6.32 13.93
N ALA A 70 -12.42 6.73 13.88
CA ALA A 70 -12.99 7.67 14.84
C ALA A 70 -12.95 7.16 16.30
N ASP A 71 -12.86 5.86 16.48
CA ASP A 71 -12.70 5.14 17.75
C ASP A 71 -11.22 5.05 18.22
N GLY A 72 -10.28 5.63 17.45
CA GLY A 72 -8.85 5.59 17.72
C GLY A 72 -8.15 4.28 17.35
N VAL A 73 -8.88 3.30 16.80
CA VAL A 73 -8.32 2.01 16.40
C VAL A 73 -7.48 2.18 15.12
N GLU A 74 -6.29 1.57 15.12
CA GLU A 74 -5.39 1.55 13.96
C GLU A 74 -5.91 0.52 12.93
N ASN A 75 -6.36 1.01 11.77
CA ASN A 75 -6.74 0.19 10.62
C ASN A 75 -5.53 0.01 9.71
N ILE A 76 -4.87 -1.14 9.79
CA ILE A 76 -3.69 -1.44 8.98
C ILE A 76 -4.10 -1.62 7.52
N LEU A 77 -3.46 -0.87 6.62
CA LEU A 77 -3.71 -0.90 5.18
C LEU A 77 -2.67 -1.74 4.44
N GLU A 78 -1.40 -1.62 4.79
CA GLU A 78 -0.32 -2.37 4.11
C GLU A 78 0.89 -2.54 5.04
N HIS A 79 1.55 -3.70 4.95
CA HIS A 79 2.88 -3.94 5.50
C HIS A 79 3.92 -3.78 4.39
N LEU A 80 4.85 -2.86 4.58
CA LEU A 80 5.92 -2.57 3.63
C LEU A 80 7.19 -3.32 4.05
N HIS A 81 7.92 -3.81 3.07
CA HIS A 81 9.19 -4.53 3.21
C HIS A 81 10.21 -4.03 2.18
N TYR A 82 11.42 -4.58 2.16
CA TYR A 82 12.47 -4.22 1.21
C TYR A 82 11.94 -4.05 -0.24
N GLY A 83 12.40 -3.01 -0.91
CA GLY A 83 12.05 -2.70 -2.30
C GLY A 83 10.73 -1.95 -2.46
N LYS A 84 9.96 -1.77 -1.37
CA LYS A 84 8.76 -0.91 -1.36
C LYS A 84 9.13 0.55 -1.13
N TYR A 85 8.29 1.44 -1.65
CA TYR A 85 8.41 2.88 -1.44
C TYR A 85 7.04 3.49 -1.12
N PHE A 86 7.05 4.64 -0.45
CA PHE A 86 5.86 5.30 0.07
C PHE A 86 6.06 6.82 0.16
N GLY A 87 5.02 7.57 0.54
CA GLY A 87 5.03 9.02 0.56
C GLY A 87 4.79 9.68 -0.81
N VAL A 88 4.86 8.92 -1.91
CA VAL A 88 4.80 9.43 -3.29
C VAL A 88 3.46 10.10 -3.65
N ILE A 89 2.33 9.59 -3.15
CA ILE A 89 1.01 10.12 -3.49
C ILE A 89 0.90 11.55 -3.02
N SER A 90 1.17 11.80 -1.74
CA SER A 90 1.11 13.14 -1.13
C SER A 90 2.06 14.14 -1.79
N LEU A 91 3.25 13.68 -2.21
CA LEU A 91 4.19 14.52 -2.96
C LEU A 91 3.62 14.93 -4.34
N LEU A 92 3.02 13.98 -5.07
CA LEU A 92 2.50 14.23 -6.41
C LEU A 92 1.20 15.06 -6.40
N THR A 93 0.35 14.87 -5.38
CA THR A 93 -0.90 15.65 -5.23
C THR A 93 -0.70 16.97 -4.50
N ASN A 94 0.44 17.13 -3.82
CA ASN A 94 0.72 18.25 -2.91
C ASN A 94 -0.31 18.38 -1.78
N GLU A 95 -0.90 17.26 -1.38
CA GLU A 95 -1.87 17.14 -0.28
C GLU A 95 -1.24 16.46 0.93
N GLY A 96 -1.84 16.64 2.11
CA GLY A 96 -1.42 15.94 3.33
C GLY A 96 -1.44 14.41 3.17
N HIS A 97 -0.61 13.74 3.96
CA HIS A 97 -0.58 12.28 3.96
C HIS A 97 -1.94 11.69 4.32
N SER A 98 -2.44 10.77 3.52
CA SER A 98 -3.72 10.07 3.78
C SER A 98 -3.61 8.92 4.78
N VAL A 99 -2.40 8.62 5.25
CA VAL A 99 -2.09 7.51 6.16
C VAL A 99 -0.93 7.89 7.08
N THR A 100 -0.81 7.19 8.20
CA THR A 100 0.38 7.22 9.07
C THR A 100 1.31 6.08 8.70
N ALA A 101 2.62 6.36 8.63
CA ALA A 101 3.67 5.36 8.42
C ALA A 101 4.51 5.19 9.69
N LYS A 102 4.69 3.94 10.15
CA LYS A 102 5.36 3.59 11.41
C LYS A 102 6.32 2.43 11.21
N ALA A 103 7.52 2.52 11.76
CA ALA A 103 8.48 1.44 11.77
C ALA A 103 8.03 0.32 12.73
N THR A 104 7.93 -0.93 12.25
CA THR A 104 7.56 -2.08 13.10
C THR A 104 8.75 -2.82 13.68
N ASN A 105 9.92 -2.61 13.13
CA ASN A 105 11.24 -2.96 13.66
C ASN A 105 12.22 -1.88 13.19
N ASP A 106 13.48 -1.97 13.62
CA ASP A 106 14.52 -1.07 13.17
C ASP A 106 14.63 -1.12 11.65
N CYS A 107 14.60 0.04 11.00
CA CYS A 107 14.59 0.13 9.55
C CYS A 107 15.52 1.24 9.04
N SER A 108 15.99 1.05 7.81
CA SER A 108 16.77 2.03 7.05
C SER A 108 16.01 2.42 5.79
N LEU A 109 15.86 3.71 5.58
CA LEU A 109 15.17 4.28 4.44
C LEU A 109 16.14 5.11 3.61
N LEU A 110 16.08 4.98 2.28
CA LEU A 110 16.60 6.02 1.41
C LEU A 110 15.51 7.08 1.27
N VAL A 111 15.88 8.30 1.61
CA VAL A 111 14.97 9.45 1.66
C VAL A 111 15.36 10.46 0.60
N ILE A 112 14.38 10.97 -0.14
CA ILE A 112 14.52 12.08 -1.07
C ILE A 112 13.52 13.15 -0.65
N GLU A 113 14.02 14.29 -0.16
CA GLU A 113 13.19 15.42 0.24
C GLU A 113 12.38 15.96 -0.95
N LYS A 114 11.27 16.65 -0.67
CA LYS A 114 10.31 17.12 -1.67
C LYS A 114 10.97 17.88 -2.83
N GLU A 115 11.80 18.86 -2.54
CA GLU A 115 12.47 19.68 -3.56
C GLU A 115 13.42 18.83 -4.43
N GLY A 116 14.11 17.89 -3.80
CA GLY A 116 14.97 16.92 -4.49
C GLY A 116 14.15 15.95 -5.34
N PHE A 117 12.99 15.51 -4.86
CA PHE A 117 12.09 14.62 -5.59
C PHE A 117 11.55 15.30 -6.86
N ASP A 118 11.08 16.54 -6.76
CA ASP A 118 10.59 17.32 -7.91
C ASP A 118 11.68 17.51 -8.96
N PHE A 119 12.91 17.82 -8.52
CA PHE A 119 14.07 17.93 -9.40
C PHE A 119 14.40 16.60 -10.08
N VAL A 120 14.42 15.50 -9.32
CA VAL A 120 14.68 14.14 -9.85
C VAL A 120 13.65 13.77 -10.91
N LEU A 121 12.35 14.00 -10.69
CA LEU A 121 11.31 13.72 -11.68
C LEU A 121 11.47 14.55 -12.96
N THR A 122 11.88 15.81 -12.83
CA THR A 122 12.15 16.68 -13.99
C THR A 122 13.34 16.18 -14.81
N LYS A 123 14.40 15.70 -14.16
CA LYS A 123 15.63 15.23 -14.83
C LYS A 123 15.57 13.78 -15.29
N ILE A 124 14.68 12.98 -14.71
CA ILE A 124 14.51 11.56 -15.02
C ILE A 124 13.03 11.29 -15.38
N PRO A 125 12.56 11.72 -16.57
CA PRO A 125 11.15 11.56 -16.94
C PRO A 125 10.66 10.10 -16.92
N LYS A 126 11.57 9.16 -17.20
CA LYS A 126 11.28 7.72 -17.11
C LYS A 126 10.78 7.33 -15.73
N LEU A 127 11.39 7.86 -14.66
CA LEU A 127 10.97 7.59 -13.29
C LEU A 127 9.54 8.10 -13.02
N ALA A 128 9.20 9.28 -13.52
CA ALA A 128 7.84 9.83 -13.42
C ALA A 128 6.81 8.93 -14.12
N VAL A 129 7.14 8.43 -15.31
CA VAL A 129 6.27 7.49 -16.05
C VAL A 129 6.12 6.17 -15.30
N ASP A 130 7.20 5.61 -14.75
CA ASP A 130 7.16 4.34 -14.02
C ASP A 130 6.34 4.48 -12.71
N LEU A 131 6.49 5.59 -11.98
CA LEU A 131 5.65 5.91 -10.82
C LEU A 131 4.17 6.05 -11.20
N SER A 132 3.85 6.77 -12.29
CA SER A 132 2.49 6.94 -12.78
C SER A 132 1.84 5.61 -13.16
N ARG A 133 2.58 4.74 -13.88
CA ARG A 133 2.10 3.39 -14.23
C ARG A 133 1.81 2.54 -13.00
N MET A 134 2.67 2.63 -11.99
CA MET A 134 2.49 1.87 -10.76
C MET A 134 1.29 2.36 -9.96
N LEU A 135 1.10 3.67 -9.84
CA LEU A 135 -0.08 4.26 -9.18
C LEU A 135 -1.38 3.85 -9.92
N SER A 136 -1.39 3.92 -11.25
CA SER A 136 -2.51 3.46 -12.07
C SER A 136 -2.82 1.96 -11.84
N ARG A 137 -1.81 1.11 -11.72
CA ARG A 137 -1.99 -0.32 -11.39
C ARG A 137 -2.55 -0.52 -9.97
N ARG A 138 -2.14 0.28 -8.98
CA ARG A 138 -2.70 0.23 -7.62
C ARG A 138 -4.17 0.63 -7.61
N LEU A 139 -4.55 1.69 -8.31
CA LEU A 139 -5.95 2.11 -8.48
C LEU A 139 -6.78 1.00 -9.12
N LYS A 140 -6.33 0.47 -10.26
CA LYS A 140 -7.04 -0.63 -10.94
C LYS A 140 -7.23 -1.86 -10.05
N ARG A 141 -6.26 -2.21 -9.20
CA ARG A 141 -6.40 -3.32 -8.25
C ARG A 141 -7.44 -3.02 -7.16
N LYS A 142 -7.48 -1.78 -6.64
CA LYS A 142 -8.52 -1.37 -5.68
C LYS A 142 -9.91 -1.42 -6.31
N ASP A 143 -10.08 -0.95 -7.54
CA ASP A 143 -11.36 -1.01 -8.26
C ASP A 143 -11.84 -2.45 -8.50
N ILE A 144 -10.91 -3.36 -8.83
CA ILE A 144 -11.22 -4.79 -8.97
C ILE A 144 -11.61 -5.39 -7.63
N HIS A 145 -10.93 -5.04 -6.53
CA HIS A 145 -11.29 -5.50 -5.17
C HIS A 145 -12.62 -4.88 -4.69
N GLN A 146 -12.90 -3.62 -5.01
CA GLN A 146 -14.20 -3.01 -4.71
C GLN A 146 -15.33 -3.57 -5.58
N LYS A 147 -15.06 -3.92 -6.84
CA LYS A 147 -16.02 -4.65 -7.69
C LYS A 147 -16.21 -6.12 -7.27
N SER A 148 -15.26 -6.68 -6.52
CA SER A 148 -15.37 -8.02 -5.89
C SER A 148 -15.85 -7.95 -4.43
N ILE A 149 -16.19 -6.79 -3.89
CA ILE A 149 -17.11 -6.73 -2.77
C ILE A 149 -18.44 -7.15 -3.37
N PHE A 150 -18.65 -8.45 -3.37
CA PHE A 150 -19.91 -9.05 -3.71
C PHE A 150 -20.97 -8.36 -2.86
N GLU A 151 -21.99 -7.80 -3.49
CA GLU A 151 -23.25 -7.60 -2.82
C GLU A 151 -23.69 -8.97 -2.34
N SER A 152 -23.27 -9.32 -1.13
CA SER A 152 -23.75 -10.55 -0.49
C SER A 152 -25.17 -10.27 -0.05
N THR A 153 -26.11 -10.86 -0.73
CA THR A 153 -27.51 -10.85 -0.30
C THR A 153 -27.69 -11.94 0.74
N ILE A 154 -28.01 -11.54 1.97
CA ILE A 154 -28.37 -12.49 3.03
C ILE A 154 -29.87 -12.72 2.92
N ILE A 155 -30.25 -13.97 2.69
CA ILE A 155 -31.66 -14.40 2.69
C ILE A 155 -31.88 -15.27 3.93
N SER A 156 -32.74 -14.80 4.85
CA SER A 156 -33.11 -15.54 6.04
C SER A 156 -34.44 -16.29 5.82
N VAL A 157 -34.44 -17.60 6.02
CA VAL A 157 -35.63 -18.42 5.99
C VAL A 157 -36.10 -18.70 7.41
N TYR A 158 -37.23 -18.12 7.78
CA TYR A 158 -37.80 -18.18 9.13
C TYR A 158 -39.18 -18.82 9.12
N SER A 159 -39.55 -19.55 10.18
CA SER A 159 -40.93 -20.03 10.44
C SER A 159 -41.18 -20.09 11.94
N SER A 160 -42.38 -19.71 12.33
CA SER A 160 -42.88 -19.79 13.72
C SER A 160 -43.11 -21.23 14.20
N TYR A 161 -43.19 -22.18 13.28
CA TYR A 161 -43.44 -23.58 13.59
C TYR A 161 -42.21 -24.43 13.32
N SER A 162 -42.00 -25.48 14.12
CA SER A 162 -40.97 -26.48 13.90
C SER A 162 -41.46 -27.55 12.89
N ARG A 163 -40.51 -28.21 12.18
CA ARG A 163 -40.72 -29.28 11.23
C ARG A 163 -41.60 -28.96 9.99
N VAL A 164 -41.60 -27.72 9.54
CA VAL A 164 -42.33 -27.26 8.34
C VAL A 164 -41.51 -27.29 7.04
N GLY A 165 -40.39 -28.01 7.02
CA GLY A 165 -39.58 -28.18 5.82
C GLY A 165 -38.68 -26.97 5.48
N LYS A 166 -38.32 -26.10 6.44
CA LYS A 166 -37.45 -24.93 6.25
C LYS A 166 -36.13 -25.27 5.57
N THR A 167 -35.47 -26.33 6.04
CA THR A 167 -34.17 -26.78 5.49
C THR A 167 -34.28 -27.19 4.02
N ILE A 168 -35.36 -27.95 3.67
CA ILE A 168 -35.60 -28.34 2.28
C ILE A 168 -35.88 -27.12 1.40
N TYR A 169 -36.65 -26.15 1.91
CA TYR A 169 -36.93 -24.91 1.19
C TYR A 169 -35.65 -24.09 0.98
N ALA A 170 -34.85 -23.88 2.03
CA ALA A 170 -33.61 -23.17 1.96
C ALA A 170 -32.60 -23.82 1.00
N LEU A 171 -32.50 -25.15 1.01
CA LEU A 171 -31.66 -25.91 0.10
C LEU A 171 -32.08 -25.72 -1.38
N ASN A 172 -33.38 -25.89 -1.67
CA ASN A 172 -33.89 -25.70 -3.03
C ASN A 172 -33.74 -24.26 -3.52
N LEU A 173 -33.98 -23.29 -2.63
CA LEU A 173 -33.76 -21.86 -2.96
C LEU A 173 -32.28 -21.60 -3.28
N ALA A 174 -31.37 -22.14 -2.47
CA ALA A 174 -29.93 -21.99 -2.69
C ALA A 174 -29.47 -22.62 -4.01
N LEU A 175 -29.96 -23.81 -4.34
CA LEU A 175 -29.68 -24.48 -5.61
C LEU A 175 -30.22 -23.70 -6.83
N SER A 176 -31.44 -23.17 -6.72
CA SER A 176 -32.03 -22.32 -7.76
C SER A 176 -31.25 -21.02 -7.96
N LEU A 177 -30.91 -20.33 -6.88
CA LEU A 177 -30.11 -19.12 -6.94
C LEU A 177 -28.74 -19.38 -7.54
N ARG A 178 -28.06 -20.46 -7.18
CA ARG A 178 -26.78 -20.85 -7.77
C ARG A 178 -26.92 -21.12 -9.27
N LYS A 179 -27.97 -21.78 -9.70
CA LYS A 179 -28.22 -22.09 -11.12
C LYS A 179 -28.49 -20.83 -11.94
N GLU A 180 -29.35 -19.95 -11.44
CA GLU A 180 -29.76 -18.72 -12.14
C GLU A 180 -28.65 -17.65 -12.16
N THR A 181 -28.00 -17.43 -11.01
CA THR A 181 -27.03 -16.34 -10.88
C THR A 181 -25.59 -16.74 -11.23
N ARG A 182 -25.30 -18.05 -11.27
CA ARG A 182 -23.94 -18.62 -11.39
C ARG A 182 -22.97 -18.13 -10.29
N LYS A 183 -23.50 -17.59 -9.19
CA LYS A 183 -22.72 -17.13 -8.02
C LYS A 183 -22.63 -18.24 -6.99
N SER A 184 -21.62 -18.16 -6.12
CA SER A 184 -21.50 -19.06 -4.97
C SER A 184 -22.60 -18.77 -3.96
N VAL A 185 -23.26 -19.79 -3.44
CA VAL A 185 -24.26 -19.69 -2.39
C VAL A 185 -23.81 -20.54 -1.21
N ILE A 186 -23.83 -19.96 -0.02
CA ILE A 186 -23.48 -20.63 1.25
C ILE A 186 -24.75 -20.72 2.08
N ILE A 187 -24.99 -21.90 2.61
CA ILE A 187 -26.10 -22.16 3.55
C ILE A 187 -25.48 -22.25 4.94
N LEU A 188 -25.99 -21.45 5.86
CA LEU A 188 -25.65 -21.51 7.29
C LEU A 188 -26.89 -22.00 8.04
N ASP A 189 -26.75 -23.07 8.83
CA ASP A 189 -27.80 -23.65 9.68
C ASP A 189 -27.53 -23.39 11.15
#